data_cd265b8b615e2db3f3850c51cdbcb7c8
#
_entry.id   cd265b8b615e2db3f3850c51cdbcb7c8
#
_cell.length_a   1.000
_cell.length_b   1.000
_cell.length_c   1.000
_cell.angle_alpha   90.00
_cell.angle_beta   90.00
_cell.angle_gamma   90.00
#
_symmetry.space_group_name_H-M   'P 1'
#
loop_
_entity.id
_entity.type
_entity.pdbx_description
1 polymer ?
#
loop_
_entity_poly.entity_id
_entity_poly.type
_entity_poly.pdbx_seq_one_letter_code
_entity_poly.pdbx_strand_id
1 'polypeptide(L)'
;QDKPRYEDLNPFEYLLDELSYWKGNPFLKPQISNKITLNYTRKSLSFNLYYNKLNDYFTSLTDAFESNKTIMTTKNIGIQQQIGLEATFSKRLTSWWNFSTNIGFYYFVNKLNYENYKQEYKRPSCSFSANSNILLPWGINFELSGRYYSKRQGGSYEVSKSTGTIDLGFNKSWSDGRVRLSMLMTDVLHTERWDSYGVKDALNLSSWGYGESRKIILRLSYSFGKQKLNKVEKSIEELERL
;
A
#
# COMPACT_ATOMS: atom_id res chain seq x y z
N GLN A 1 13.96 -14.26 -0.93
CA GLN A 1 14.94 -13.54 -1.73
C GLN A 1 14.21 -12.68 -2.74
N ASP A 2 14.54 -11.39 -2.80
CA ASP A 2 13.99 -10.44 -3.76
C ASP A 2 15.12 -9.96 -4.67
N LYS A 3 14.91 -10.03 -5.98
CA LYS A 3 15.90 -9.70 -6.99
C LYS A 3 15.66 -8.28 -7.52
N PRO A 4 16.74 -7.52 -7.83
CA PRO A 4 16.59 -6.25 -8.53
C PRO A 4 15.87 -6.43 -9.87
N ARG A 5 15.12 -5.42 -10.28
CA ARG A 5 14.49 -5.39 -11.60
C ARG A 5 15.53 -5.03 -12.68
N TYR A 6 15.27 -5.37 -13.94
CA TYR A 6 16.19 -5.05 -15.04
C TYR A 6 16.47 -3.55 -15.16
N GLU A 7 15.47 -2.71 -14.91
CA GLU A 7 15.65 -1.26 -14.94
C GLU A 7 16.58 -0.75 -13.85
N ASP A 8 16.56 -1.38 -12.66
CA ASP A 8 17.49 -1.06 -11.56
C ASP A 8 18.93 -1.45 -11.86
N LEU A 9 19.15 -2.40 -12.78
CA LEU A 9 20.47 -2.89 -13.20
C LEU A 9 21.02 -2.17 -14.42
N ASN A 10 20.18 -1.44 -15.17
CA ASN A 10 20.56 -0.79 -16.41
C ASN A 10 21.50 0.40 -16.15
N PRO A 11 22.76 0.37 -16.61
CA PRO A 11 23.75 1.40 -16.30
C PRO A 11 23.57 2.72 -17.06
N PHE A 12 22.61 2.78 -17.99
CA PHE A 12 22.37 4.00 -18.74
C PHE A 12 21.76 5.10 -17.86
N GLU A 13 22.13 6.33 -18.16
CA GLU A 13 21.61 7.51 -17.48
C GLU A 13 20.36 8.02 -18.20
N TYR A 14 19.32 8.31 -17.43
CA TYR A 14 18.08 8.87 -17.94
C TYR A 14 17.85 10.22 -17.29
N LEU A 15 17.56 11.22 -18.09
CA LEU A 15 17.16 12.54 -17.60
C LEU A 15 15.71 12.45 -17.08
N LEU A 16 15.52 12.77 -15.82
CA LEU A 16 14.18 12.88 -15.20
C LEU A 16 13.62 14.27 -15.35
N ASP A 17 14.46 15.29 -15.11
CA ASP A 17 14.19 16.70 -15.31
C ASP A 17 15.54 17.42 -15.57
N GLU A 18 15.53 18.75 -15.71
CA GLU A 18 16.73 19.53 -16.03
C GLU A 18 17.88 19.36 -15.04
N LEU A 19 17.60 18.97 -13.79
CA LEU A 19 18.56 18.87 -12.70
C LEU A 19 18.66 17.48 -12.09
N SER A 20 17.83 16.52 -12.55
CA SER A 20 17.74 15.19 -11.96
C SER A 20 17.95 14.09 -12.98
N TYR A 21 18.79 13.13 -12.64
CA TYR A 21 19.11 11.96 -13.44
C TYR A 21 18.76 10.68 -12.70
N TRP A 22 18.42 9.65 -13.45
CA TRP A 22 18.33 8.28 -12.97
C TRP A 22 19.42 7.43 -13.61
N LYS A 23 20.04 6.57 -12.80
CA LYS A 23 21.02 5.59 -13.28
C LYS A 23 20.85 4.28 -12.54
N GLY A 24 20.66 3.19 -13.24
CA GLY A 24 20.66 1.86 -12.64
C GLY A 24 22.05 1.42 -12.23
N ASN A 25 22.10 0.39 -11.38
CA ASN A 25 23.35 -0.14 -10.81
C ASN A 25 23.47 -1.63 -11.13
N PRO A 26 24.36 -2.03 -12.06
CA PRO A 26 24.54 -3.42 -12.45
C PRO A 26 25.13 -4.30 -11.35
N PHE A 27 25.65 -3.73 -10.27
CA PHE A 27 26.28 -4.44 -9.15
C PHE A 27 25.32 -4.72 -7.99
N LEU A 28 24.02 -4.48 -8.18
CA LEU A 28 23.02 -4.76 -7.15
C LEU A 28 22.97 -6.25 -6.81
N LYS A 29 23.03 -6.52 -5.51
CA LYS A 29 22.84 -7.86 -4.96
C LYS A 29 21.38 -8.07 -4.58
N PRO A 30 20.86 -9.30 -4.72
CA PRO A 30 19.55 -9.64 -4.19
C PRO A 30 19.48 -9.43 -2.69
N GLN A 31 18.38 -8.87 -2.20
CA GLN A 31 18.11 -8.79 -0.76
C GLN A 31 17.51 -10.08 -0.23
N ILE A 32 17.82 -10.40 1.02
CA ILE A 32 17.35 -11.60 1.69
C ILE A 32 16.43 -11.21 2.85
N SER A 33 15.18 -11.63 2.75
CA SER A 33 14.18 -11.43 3.79
C SER A 33 14.07 -12.66 4.69
N ASN A 34 14.16 -12.44 6.01
CA ASN A 34 13.85 -13.44 7.03
C ASN A 34 12.68 -12.90 7.85
N LYS A 35 11.54 -13.58 7.77
CA LYS A 35 10.31 -13.16 8.43
C LYS A 35 9.78 -14.26 9.36
N ILE A 36 9.46 -13.88 10.58
CA ILE A 36 8.76 -14.70 11.56
C ILE A 36 7.40 -14.03 11.78
N THR A 37 6.33 -14.81 11.77
CA THR A 37 4.97 -14.31 11.93
C THR A 37 4.20 -15.18 12.91
N LEU A 38 3.50 -14.56 13.85
CA LEU A 38 2.55 -15.17 14.77
C LEU A 38 1.16 -14.63 14.48
N ASN A 39 0.25 -15.51 14.12
CA ASN A 39 -1.15 -15.16 13.84
C ASN A 39 -2.05 -15.78 14.92
N TYR A 40 -2.95 -14.97 15.45
CA TYR A 40 -4.00 -15.42 16.35
C TYR A 40 -5.34 -14.89 15.87
N THR A 41 -6.30 -15.78 15.65
CA THR A 41 -7.65 -15.40 15.23
C THR A 41 -8.68 -16.02 16.16
N ARG A 42 -9.58 -15.20 16.67
CA ARG A 42 -10.72 -15.62 17.47
C ARG A 42 -11.97 -14.86 17.06
N LYS A 43 -12.94 -15.56 16.51
CA LYS A 43 -14.20 -14.99 16.00
C LYS A 43 -13.95 -13.85 15.02
N SER A 44 -14.32 -12.64 15.40
CA SER A 44 -14.22 -11.42 14.58
C SER A 44 -12.89 -10.67 14.75
N LEU A 45 -11.98 -11.16 15.59
CA LEU A 45 -10.70 -10.53 15.90
C LEU A 45 -9.56 -11.38 15.36
N SER A 46 -8.62 -10.72 14.70
CA SER A 46 -7.35 -11.32 14.26
C SER A 46 -6.20 -10.41 14.68
N PHE A 47 -5.14 -11.02 15.17
CA PHE A 47 -3.88 -10.36 15.52
C PHE A 47 -2.76 -10.99 14.71
N ASN A 48 -1.91 -10.16 14.16
CA ASN A 48 -0.73 -10.56 13.43
C ASN A 48 0.48 -9.83 14.00
N LEU A 49 1.37 -10.56 14.67
CA LEU A 49 2.65 -10.06 15.16
C LEU A 49 3.74 -10.60 14.23
N TYR A 50 4.60 -9.74 13.72
CA TYR A 50 5.70 -10.20 12.90
C TYR A 50 6.98 -9.43 13.17
N TYR A 51 8.10 -10.12 12.90
CA TYR A 51 9.42 -9.55 12.78
C TYR A 51 9.97 -9.88 11.40
N ASN A 52 10.45 -8.90 10.69
CA ASN A 52 11.09 -9.06 9.39
C ASN A 52 12.47 -8.41 9.40
N LYS A 53 13.48 -9.13 8.90
CA LYS A 53 14.84 -8.62 8.72
C LYS A 53 15.23 -8.78 7.25
N LEU A 54 15.58 -7.68 6.62
CA LEU A 54 16.14 -7.61 5.28
C LEU A 54 17.64 -7.39 5.38
N ASN A 55 18.41 -8.34 4.87
CA ASN A 55 19.84 -8.18 4.68
C ASN A 55 20.09 -7.76 3.22
N ASP A 56 21.19 -7.03 3.00
CA ASP A 56 21.53 -6.44 1.71
C ASP A 56 20.35 -5.60 1.13
N TYR A 57 19.64 -4.92 2.05
CA TYR A 57 18.52 -4.08 1.68
C TYR A 57 18.95 -3.05 0.63
N PHE A 58 18.25 -3.02 -0.49
CA PHE A 58 18.47 -2.06 -1.54
C PHE A 58 17.30 -1.10 -1.70
N THR A 59 17.61 0.15 -1.96
CA THR A 59 16.63 1.21 -2.23
C THR A 59 17.27 2.30 -3.06
N SER A 60 16.41 3.14 -3.64
CA SER A 60 16.87 4.33 -4.35
C SER A 60 17.47 5.34 -3.38
N LEU A 61 18.58 5.91 -3.78
CA LEU A 61 19.27 7.00 -3.12
C LEU A 61 19.40 8.15 -4.09
N THR A 62 19.21 9.36 -3.59
CA THR A 62 19.53 10.59 -4.31
C THR A 62 20.84 11.12 -3.78
N ASP A 63 21.81 11.25 -4.66
CA ASP A 63 23.12 11.80 -4.37
C ASP A 63 23.33 13.12 -5.13
N ALA A 64 24.21 13.98 -4.64
CA ALA A 64 24.65 15.14 -5.41
C ALA A 64 25.46 14.66 -6.63
N PHE A 65 25.17 15.27 -7.76
CA PHE A 65 25.83 14.99 -9.05
C PHE A 65 26.13 16.32 -9.72
N GLU A 66 27.41 16.63 -9.90
CA GLU A 66 27.86 17.95 -10.34
C GLU A 66 27.41 19.11 -9.40
N SER A 67 27.62 20.35 -9.77
CA SER A 67 27.43 21.50 -8.88
C SER A 67 25.96 21.75 -8.48
N ASN A 68 24.99 21.44 -9.36
CA ASN A 68 23.57 21.76 -9.15
C ASN A 68 22.62 20.61 -9.54
N LYS A 69 23.15 19.43 -9.76
CA LYS A 69 22.39 18.29 -10.23
C LYS A 69 22.32 17.17 -9.20
N THR A 70 21.33 16.34 -9.29
CA THR A 70 21.18 15.14 -8.48
C THR A 70 21.13 13.89 -9.36
N ILE A 71 21.66 12.80 -8.85
CA ILE A 71 21.54 11.49 -9.45
C ILE A 71 20.80 10.55 -8.52
N MET A 72 19.79 9.89 -9.03
CA MET A 72 19.04 8.88 -8.31
C MET A 72 19.51 7.51 -8.78
N THR A 73 19.94 6.67 -7.86
CA THR A 73 20.39 5.30 -8.16
C THR A 73 19.99 4.33 -7.06
N THR A 74 19.76 3.07 -7.42
CA THR A 74 19.48 2.02 -6.44
C THR A 74 20.78 1.40 -5.95
N LYS A 75 20.95 1.26 -4.63
CA LYS A 75 22.15 0.67 -4.00
C LYS A 75 21.77 -0.27 -2.85
N ASN A 76 22.57 -1.31 -2.60
CA ASN A 76 22.47 -2.08 -1.37
C ASN A 76 23.07 -1.24 -0.24
N ILE A 77 22.25 -0.88 0.73
CA ILE A 77 22.60 0.13 1.73
C ILE A 77 22.71 -0.38 3.16
N GLY A 78 22.43 -1.67 3.38
CA GLY A 78 22.58 -2.24 4.72
C GLY A 78 21.46 -3.17 5.14
N ILE A 79 20.94 -2.96 6.34
CA ILE A 79 19.95 -3.84 6.98
C ILE A 79 18.73 -3.04 7.34
N GLN A 80 17.55 -3.57 6.97
CA GLN A 80 16.27 -3.07 7.46
C GLN A 80 15.65 -4.11 8.39
N GLN A 81 15.16 -3.66 9.53
CA GLN A 81 14.39 -4.48 10.47
C GLN A 81 13.04 -3.83 10.73
N GLN A 82 12.01 -4.66 10.85
CA GLN A 82 10.66 -4.22 11.14
C GLN A 82 10.00 -5.16 12.12
N ILE A 83 9.43 -4.60 13.19
CA ILE A 83 8.45 -5.28 14.03
C ILE A 83 7.11 -4.66 13.73
N GLY A 84 6.08 -5.48 13.52
CA GLY A 84 4.73 -5.03 13.27
C GLY A 84 3.72 -5.81 14.10
N LEU A 85 2.75 -5.10 14.65
CA LEU A 85 1.57 -5.65 15.31
C LEU A 85 0.35 -5.09 14.59
N GLU A 86 -0.47 -5.97 14.03
CA GLU A 86 -1.70 -5.62 13.35
C GLU A 86 -2.89 -6.28 14.04
N ALA A 87 -3.95 -5.53 14.23
CA ALA A 87 -5.21 -6.02 14.76
C ALA A 87 -6.33 -5.73 13.74
N THR A 88 -7.04 -6.78 13.35
CA THR A 88 -8.19 -6.69 12.45
C THR A 88 -9.44 -7.10 13.18
N PHE A 89 -10.46 -6.29 13.10
CA PHE A 89 -11.81 -6.62 13.57
C PHE A 89 -12.78 -6.54 12.39
N SER A 90 -13.60 -7.58 12.19
CA SER A 90 -14.63 -7.60 11.16
C SER A 90 -15.86 -8.31 11.68
N LYS A 91 -16.99 -7.60 11.73
CA LYS A 91 -18.24 -8.15 12.27
C LYS A 91 -19.47 -7.48 11.65
N ARG A 92 -20.49 -8.29 11.45
CA ARG A 92 -21.86 -7.80 11.26
C ARG A 92 -22.41 -7.40 12.62
N LEU A 93 -22.51 -6.09 12.89
CA LEU A 93 -22.95 -5.55 14.16
C LEU A 93 -24.47 -5.66 14.34
N THR A 94 -25.20 -5.40 13.26
CA THR A 94 -26.65 -5.54 13.18
C THR A 94 -27.05 -6.17 11.84
N SER A 95 -28.35 -6.39 11.59
CA SER A 95 -28.83 -6.88 10.28
C SER A 95 -28.55 -5.92 9.14
N TRP A 96 -28.39 -4.64 9.43
CA TRP A 96 -28.19 -3.56 8.45
C TRP A 96 -26.82 -2.92 8.49
N TRP A 97 -25.91 -3.31 9.44
CA TRP A 97 -24.59 -2.70 9.59
C TRP A 97 -23.47 -3.72 9.70
N ASN A 98 -22.56 -3.70 8.70
CA ASN A 98 -21.30 -4.41 8.72
C ASN A 98 -20.15 -3.43 8.96
N PHE A 99 -19.25 -3.76 9.86
CA PHE A 99 -18.12 -2.94 10.21
C PHE A 99 -16.83 -3.76 10.19
N SER A 100 -15.78 -3.18 9.60
CA SER A 100 -14.43 -3.74 9.65
C SER A 100 -13.41 -2.65 9.92
N THR A 101 -12.39 -2.98 10.66
CA THR A 101 -11.26 -2.06 10.94
C THR A 101 -9.96 -2.83 11.04
N ASN A 102 -8.88 -2.18 10.65
CA ASN A 102 -7.52 -2.65 10.83
C ASN A 102 -6.70 -1.55 11.49
N ILE A 103 -5.93 -1.91 12.53
CA ILE A 103 -5.01 -1.03 13.25
C ILE A 103 -3.64 -1.69 13.21
N GLY A 104 -2.64 -0.96 12.74
CA GLY A 104 -1.27 -1.42 12.67
C GLY A 104 -0.33 -0.52 13.48
N PHE A 105 0.60 -1.14 14.19
CA PHE A 105 1.73 -0.48 14.85
C PHE A 105 3.01 -1.11 14.34
N TYR A 106 3.95 -0.26 13.93
CA TYR A 106 5.19 -0.68 13.31
C TYR A 106 6.38 0.04 13.93
N TYR A 107 7.48 -0.67 14.04
CA TYR A 107 8.74 -0.09 14.42
C TYR A 107 9.81 -0.48 13.41
N PHE A 108 10.33 0.50 12.70
CA PHE A 108 11.36 0.33 11.69
C PHE A 108 12.71 0.72 12.25
N VAL A 109 13.72 -0.09 11.92
CA VAL A 109 15.13 0.20 12.17
C VAL A 109 15.87 -0.01 10.86
N ASN A 110 16.36 1.08 10.28
CA ASN A 110 17.21 1.05 9.08
C ASN A 110 18.64 1.34 9.49
N LYS A 111 19.52 0.37 9.31
CA LYS A 111 20.97 0.52 9.51
C LYS A 111 21.62 0.70 8.15
N LEU A 112 21.92 1.92 7.80
CA LEU A 112 22.58 2.28 6.57
C LEU A 112 24.08 2.14 6.76
N ASN A 113 24.72 1.39 5.89
CA ASN A 113 26.16 1.23 5.83
C ASN A 113 26.59 1.21 4.36
N TYR A 114 26.85 2.38 3.82
CA TYR A 114 27.08 2.60 2.42
C TYR A 114 28.20 3.62 2.25
N GLU A 115 29.30 3.23 1.61
CA GLU A 115 30.51 4.04 1.48
C GLU A 115 30.97 4.60 2.84
N ASN A 116 31.07 5.93 2.95
CA ASN A 116 31.41 6.61 4.20
C ASN A 116 30.20 6.99 5.05
N TYR A 117 28.98 6.65 4.59
CA TYR A 117 27.74 7.01 5.24
C TYR A 117 27.27 5.86 6.14
N LYS A 118 27.31 6.09 7.48
CA LYS A 118 26.82 5.15 8.49
C LYS A 118 25.81 5.84 9.36
N GLN A 119 24.55 5.45 9.23
CA GLN A 119 23.47 6.03 10.00
C GLN A 119 22.48 4.94 10.43
N GLU A 120 21.83 5.16 11.56
CA GLU A 120 20.74 4.33 12.04
C GLU A 120 19.49 5.18 12.22
N TYR A 121 18.44 4.82 11.51
CA TYR A 121 17.14 5.47 11.62
C TYR A 121 16.16 4.55 12.33
N LYS A 122 15.52 5.06 13.38
CA LYS A 122 14.49 4.37 14.17
C LYS A 122 13.20 5.14 14.03
N ARG A 123 12.12 4.44 13.62
CA ARG A 123 10.85 5.13 13.41
C ARG A 123 9.67 4.28 13.81
N PRO A 124 8.93 4.69 14.85
CA PRO A 124 7.60 4.19 15.10
C PRO A 124 6.63 4.74 14.08
N SER A 125 5.65 3.95 13.68
CA SER A 125 4.54 4.38 12.85
C SER A 125 3.28 3.61 13.17
N CYS A 126 2.13 4.17 12.84
CA CYS A 126 0.85 3.47 12.94
C CYS A 126 0.02 3.69 11.69
N SER A 127 -0.85 2.73 11.44
CA SER A 127 -1.90 2.81 10.42
C SER A 127 -3.26 2.51 11.04
N PHE A 128 -4.26 3.11 10.47
CA PHE A 128 -5.66 2.87 10.80
C PHE A 128 -6.46 2.82 9.51
N SER A 129 -7.33 1.84 9.37
CA SER A 129 -8.36 1.83 8.34
C SER A 129 -9.67 1.29 8.90
N ALA A 130 -10.77 1.85 8.44
CA ALA A 130 -12.11 1.39 8.80
C ALA A 130 -13.01 1.42 7.58
N ASN A 131 -13.91 0.44 7.50
CA ASN A 131 -14.95 0.37 6.51
C ASN A 131 -16.27 0.06 7.22
N SER A 132 -17.30 0.82 6.87
CA SER A 132 -18.64 0.72 7.41
C SER A 132 -19.63 0.61 6.26
N ASN A 133 -20.30 -0.53 6.14
CA ASN A 133 -21.37 -0.78 5.17
C ASN A 133 -22.70 -0.77 5.87
N ILE A 134 -23.57 0.17 5.53
CA ILE A 134 -24.85 0.44 6.17
C ILE A 134 -25.98 0.29 5.13
N LEU A 135 -26.87 -0.65 5.37
CA LEU A 135 -28.08 -0.80 4.58
C LEU A 135 -29.10 0.23 5.08
N LEU A 136 -29.29 1.29 4.31
CA LEU A 136 -30.27 2.34 4.56
C LEU A 136 -31.66 1.90 4.12
N PRO A 137 -32.75 2.63 4.55
CA PRO A 137 -34.08 2.46 4.01
C PRO A 137 -34.10 2.50 2.48
N TRP A 138 -35.10 1.88 1.85
CA TRP A 138 -35.25 1.74 0.39
C TRP A 138 -34.17 0.90 -0.30
N GLY A 139 -33.40 0.10 0.46
CA GLY A 139 -32.39 -0.79 -0.11
C GLY A 139 -31.15 -0.06 -0.68
N ILE A 140 -30.82 1.11 -0.17
CA ILE A 140 -29.58 1.82 -0.48
C ILE A 140 -28.48 1.28 0.42
N ASN A 141 -27.39 0.80 -0.16
CA ASN A 141 -26.19 0.47 0.58
C ASN A 141 -25.27 1.69 0.62
N PHE A 142 -25.04 2.21 1.82
CA PHE A 142 -24.10 3.30 2.10
C PHE A 142 -22.79 2.73 2.62
N GLU A 143 -21.69 3.15 2.03
CA GLU A 143 -20.33 2.78 2.42
C GLU A 143 -19.57 4.02 2.86
N LEU A 144 -19.01 3.95 4.07
CA LEU A 144 -18.06 4.93 4.60
C LEU A 144 -16.76 4.22 4.84
N SER A 145 -15.70 4.62 4.16
CA SER A 145 -14.36 4.11 4.39
C SER A 145 -13.38 5.23 4.72
N GLY A 146 -12.42 4.90 5.56
CA GLY A 146 -11.37 5.83 5.96
C GLY A 146 -10.06 5.11 6.18
N ARG A 147 -8.97 5.79 5.88
CA ARG A 147 -7.61 5.31 6.16
C ARG A 147 -6.74 6.44 6.66
N TYR A 148 -5.82 6.10 7.53
CA TYR A 148 -4.84 7.01 8.09
C TYR A 148 -3.51 6.32 8.24
N TYR A 149 -2.45 7.02 7.91
CA TYR A 149 -1.07 6.61 8.14
C TYR A 149 -0.34 7.73 8.88
N SER A 150 0.30 7.39 9.97
CA SER A 150 1.19 8.32 10.67
C SER A 150 2.47 8.58 9.86
N LYS A 151 3.32 9.46 10.34
CA LYS A 151 4.69 9.59 9.80
C LYS A 151 5.35 8.21 9.75
N ARG A 152 5.97 7.89 8.61
CA ARG A 152 6.62 6.59 8.38
C ARG A 152 7.93 6.76 7.62
N GLN A 153 8.76 5.73 7.66
CA GLN A 153 9.94 5.67 6.81
C GLN A 153 9.48 5.60 5.35
N GLY A 154 9.91 6.54 4.53
CA GLY A 154 9.62 6.59 3.09
C GLY A 154 10.66 5.84 2.27
N GLY A 155 11.88 6.27 2.33
CA GLY A 155 13.02 5.65 1.67
C GLY A 155 14.13 5.30 2.67
N SER A 156 15.37 5.43 2.23
CA SER A 156 16.53 5.17 3.08
C SER A 156 16.63 6.15 4.26
N TYR A 157 16.55 7.44 3.98
CA TYR A 157 16.62 8.54 4.96
C TYR A 157 15.40 9.45 4.91
N GLU A 158 14.51 9.26 3.96
CA GLU A 158 13.31 10.06 3.81
C GLU A 158 12.20 9.66 4.78
N VAL A 159 11.38 10.62 5.10
CA VAL A 159 10.22 10.49 5.98
C VAL A 159 8.98 10.92 5.23
N SER A 160 8.05 10.02 5.02
CA SER A 160 6.72 10.37 4.56
C SER A 160 5.92 10.95 5.73
N LYS A 161 5.31 12.11 5.54
CA LYS A 161 4.41 12.72 6.53
C LYS A 161 3.11 11.92 6.67
N SER A 162 2.36 12.23 7.70
CA SER A 162 1.06 11.61 7.92
C SER A 162 0.08 12.00 6.81
N THR A 163 -0.75 11.04 6.41
CA THR A 163 -1.80 11.24 5.41
C THR A 163 -3.02 10.39 5.76
N GLY A 164 -4.18 10.81 5.29
CA GLY A 164 -5.41 10.03 5.48
C GLY A 164 -6.48 10.48 4.50
N THR A 165 -7.44 9.59 4.23
CA THR A 165 -8.56 9.84 3.31
C THR A 165 -9.86 9.33 3.89
N ILE A 166 -10.97 9.93 3.44
CA ILE A 166 -12.32 9.47 3.67
C ILE A 166 -13.00 9.35 2.32
N ASP A 167 -13.61 8.18 2.07
CA ASP A 167 -14.36 7.89 0.86
C ASP A 167 -15.81 7.53 1.21
N LEU A 168 -16.76 7.91 0.34
CA LEU A 168 -18.17 7.65 0.48
C LEU A 168 -18.69 6.89 -0.73
N GLY A 169 -19.44 5.83 -0.49
CA GLY A 169 -20.07 5.02 -1.52
C GLY A 169 -21.59 4.91 -1.32
N PHE A 170 -22.34 4.96 -2.42
CA PHE A 170 -23.77 4.68 -2.44
C PHE A 170 -24.07 3.69 -3.56
N ASN A 171 -24.74 2.61 -3.22
CA ASN A 171 -25.11 1.58 -4.18
C ASN A 171 -26.60 1.25 -4.03
N LYS A 172 -27.31 1.18 -5.14
CA LYS A 172 -28.69 0.70 -5.17
C LYS A 172 -28.93 -0.20 -6.36
N SER A 173 -29.66 -1.27 -6.13
CA SER A 173 -30.07 -2.21 -7.17
C SER A 173 -31.58 -2.28 -7.25
N TRP A 174 -32.11 -2.42 -8.47
CA TRP A 174 -33.55 -2.59 -8.79
C TRP A 174 -33.74 -3.80 -9.70
N SER A 175 -34.97 -4.22 -9.88
CA SER A 175 -35.36 -5.29 -10.82
C SER A 175 -34.54 -6.57 -10.57
N ASP A 176 -34.55 -7.07 -9.33
CA ASP A 176 -33.81 -8.27 -8.91
C ASP A 176 -32.31 -8.22 -9.24
N GLY A 177 -31.72 -7.02 -9.15
CA GLY A 177 -30.31 -6.78 -9.38
C GLY A 177 -29.93 -6.54 -10.84
N ARG A 178 -30.89 -6.49 -11.76
CA ARG A 178 -30.61 -6.21 -13.19
C ARG A 178 -30.13 -4.79 -13.43
N VAL A 179 -30.67 -3.83 -12.69
CA VAL A 179 -30.23 -2.43 -12.75
C VAL A 179 -29.48 -2.11 -11.48
N ARG A 180 -28.27 -1.60 -11.61
CA ARG A 180 -27.47 -1.15 -10.48
C ARG A 180 -26.91 0.24 -10.76
N LEU A 181 -27.16 1.14 -9.83
CA LEU A 181 -26.54 2.47 -9.79
C LEU A 181 -25.56 2.50 -8.62
N SER A 182 -24.34 2.94 -8.87
CA SER A 182 -23.34 3.18 -7.84
C SER A 182 -22.72 4.57 -8.01
N MET A 183 -22.50 5.22 -6.89
CA MET A 183 -21.77 6.48 -6.76
C MET A 183 -20.65 6.27 -5.76
N LEU A 184 -19.44 6.61 -6.14
CA LEU A 184 -18.26 6.59 -5.29
C LEU A 184 -17.63 7.98 -5.30
N MET A 185 -17.44 8.54 -4.11
CA MET A 185 -16.73 9.80 -3.89
C MET A 185 -15.45 9.46 -3.12
N THR A 186 -14.29 9.64 -3.75
CA THR A 186 -12.99 9.39 -3.11
C THR A 186 -12.40 10.69 -2.57
N ASP A 187 -11.63 10.57 -1.50
CA ASP A 187 -10.91 11.67 -0.84
C ASP A 187 -11.78 12.91 -0.65
N VAL A 188 -12.94 12.74 -0.03
CA VAL A 188 -13.95 13.81 0.16
C VAL A 188 -13.37 15.05 0.82
N LEU A 189 -12.43 14.85 1.74
CA LEU A 189 -11.76 15.94 2.47
C LEU A 189 -10.57 16.55 1.71
N HIS A 190 -10.18 15.96 0.55
CA HIS A 190 -9.01 16.36 -0.24
C HIS A 190 -7.72 16.39 0.58
N THR A 191 -7.49 15.33 1.33
CA THR A 191 -6.35 15.20 2.25
C THR A 191 -5.30 14.22 1.79
N GLU A 192 -5.54 13.47 0.70
CA GLU A 192 -4.58 12.55 0.13
C GLU A 192 -3.50 13.32 -0.66
N ARG A 193 -2.33 13.39 -0.07
CA ARG A 193 -1.16 13.98 -0.70
C ARG A 193 0.07 13.17 -0.35
N TRP A 194 1.03 13.14 -1.24
CA TRP A 194 2.37 12.72 -0.85
C TRP A 194 3.12 13.94 -0.32
N ASP A 195 3.79 13.76 0.77
CA ASP A 195 4.60 14.80 1.40
C ASP A 195 5.72 14.07 2.15
N SER A 196 6.94 14.25 1.69
CA SER A 196 8.12 13.64 2.27
C SER A 196 9.24 14.67 2.44
N TYR A 197 10.10 14.40 3.38
CA TYR A 197 11.30 15.18 3.59
C TYR A 197 12.44 14.26 4.04
N GLY A 198 13.67 14.64 3.75
CA GLY A 198 14.86 13.91 4.14
C GLY A 198 16.08 14.81 4.14
N VAL A 199 17.02 14.47 4.98
CA VAL A 199 18.32 15.17 5.05
C VAL A 199 19.41 14.10 4.95
N LYS A 200 20.31 14.31 4.00
CA LYS A 200 21.51 13.48 3.83
C LYS A 200 22.68 14.39 3.53
N ASP A 201 23.67 14.43 4.41
CA ASP A 201 24.84 15.32 4.30
C ASP A 201 24.41 16.78 4.08
N ALA A 202 24.77 17.38 2.95
CA ALA A 202 24.39 18.73 2.55
C ALA A 202 23.05 18.81 1.80
N LEU A 203 22.43 17.64 1.47
CA LEU A 203 21.17 17.58 0.73
C LEU A 203 19.98 17.67 1.68
N ASN A 204 19.15 18.69 1.47
CA ASN A 204 17.81 18.80 2.06
C ASN A 204 16.78 18.50 0.96
N LEU A 205 16.14 17.34 1.05
CA LEU A 205 15.14 16.92 0.09
C LEU A 205 13.74 17.17 0.68
N SER A 206 12.87 17.79 -0.10
CA SER A 206 11.45 17.91 0.21
C SER A 206 10.66 17.66 -1.07
N SER A 207 9.72 16.76 -1.01
CA SER A 207 8.84 16.43 -2.12
C SER A 207 7.40 16.40 -1.63
N TRP A 208 6.53 17.09 -2.33
CA TRP A 208 5.11 17.10 -2.03
C TRP A 208 4.28 17.25 -3.29
N GLY A 209 3.05 16.79 -3.24
CA GLY A 209 2.11 16.97 -4.34
C GLY A 209 0.77 16.31 -4.07
N TYR A 210 -0.18 16.62 -4.94
CA TYR A 210 -1.50 16.00 -4.97
C TYR A 210 -1.63 15.14 -6.22
N GLY A 211 -2.12 13.92 -6.06
CA GLY A 211 -2.64 13.15 -7.18
C GLY A 211 -4.09 13.54 -7.47
N GLU A 212 -4.66 12.96 -8.52
CA GLU A 212 -6.10 13.05 -8.78
C GLU A 212 -6.88 12.13 -7.82
N SER A 213 -6.78 12.39 -6.50
CA SER A 213 -7.41 11.56 -5.46
C SER A 213 -8.89 11.84 -5.30
N ARG A 214 -9.29 13.11 -5.42
CA ARG A 214 -10.68 13.56 -5.25
C ARG A 214 -11.49 13.36 -6.52
N LYS A 215 -12.32 12.33 -6.54
CA LYS A 215 -13.12 11.93 -7.72
C LYS A 215 -14.56 11.61 -7.32
N ILE A 216 -15.47 11.87 -8.23
CA ILE A 216 -16.85 11.37 -8.17
C ILE A 216 -17.02 10.43 -9.36
N ILE A 217 -17.32 9.16 -9.07
CA ILE A 217 -17.49 8.13 -10.08
C ILE A 217 -18.95 7.66 -10.02
N LEU A 218 -19.69 7.86 -11.11
CA LEU A 218 -21.03 7.32 -11.29
C LEU A 218 -20.97 6.15 -12.25
N ARG A 219 -21.57 5.03 -11.86
CA ARG A 219 -21.67 3.83 -12.70
C ARG A 219 -23.09 3.33 -12.73
N LEU A 220 -23.66 3.25 -13.91
CA LEU A 220 -24.93 2.58 -14.18
C LEU A 220 -24.63 1.26 -14.87
N SER A 221 -25.14 0.16 -14.32
CA SER A 221 -24.98 -1.17 -14.92
C SER A 221 -26.37 -1.78 -15.16
N TYR A 222 -26.54 -2.36 -16.34
CA TYR A 222 -27.74 -3.12 -16.69
C TYR A 222 -27.34 -4.50 -17.20
N SER A 223 -27.89 -5.54 -16.57
CA SER A 223 -27.63 -6.94 -16.94
C SER A 223 -28.72 -7.46 -17.85
N PHE A 224 -28.35 -7.78 -19.09
CA PHE A 224 -29.25 -8.39 -20.10
C PHE A 224 -29.28 -9.92 -19.94
N GLY A 225 -30.41 -10.51 -20.28
CA GLY A 225 -30.57 -11.96 -20.38
C GLY A 225 -31.01 -12.65 -19.08
N LYS A 226 -31.35 -13.94 -19.21
CA LYS A 226 -31.64 -14.82 -18.07
C LYS A 226 -30.33 -15.44 -17.61
N GLN A 227 -29.85 -15.12 -16.43
CA GLN A 227 -28.76 -15.86 -15.79
C GLN A 227 -29.28 -17.24 -15.34
N LYS A 228 -29.43 -18.17 -16.27
CA LYS A 228 -29.40 -19.58 -15.92
C LYS A 228 -27.92 -19.98 -15.89
N LEU A 229 -27.33 -19.99 -14.70
CA LEU A 229 -26.16 -20.81 -14.46
C LEU A 229 -26.61 -22.28 -14.66
N ASN A 230 -26.41 -22.82 -15.84
CA ASN A 230 -26.41 -24.26 -15.99
C ASN A 230 -25.23 -24.73 -15.13
N LYS A 231 -25.54 -25.30 -13.95
CA LYS A 231 -24.59 -26.18 -13.30
C LYS A 231 -24.25 -27.25 -14.34
N VAL A 232 -23.09 -27.12 -14.95
CA VAL A 232 -22.47 -28.24 -15.64
C VAL A 232 -22.08 -29.18 -14.50
N GLU A 233 -22.97 -30.13 -14.17
CA GLU A 233 -22.57 -31.34 -13.48
C GLU A 233 -21.59 -32.02 -14.45
N LYS A 234 -20.30 -31.83 -14.22
CA LYS A 234 -19.31 -32.77 -14.75
C LYS A 234 -19.59 -34.08 -14.05
N SER A 235 -20.31 -34.95 -14.74
CA SER A 235 -20.36 -36.35 -14.40
C SER A 235 -18.92 -36.87 -14.46
N ILE A 236 -18.39 -37.21 -13.31
CA ILE A 236 -17.07 -37.87 -13.19
C ILE A 236 -17.28 -39.34 -13.60
N GLU A 237 -17.59 -39.56 -14.85
CA GLU A 237 -17.67 -40.93 -15.46
C GLU A 237 -16.28 -41.49 -15.86
N GLU A 238 -15.21 -40.66 -15.72
CA GLU A 238 -13.86 -41.10 -16.09
C GLU A 238 -13.02 -41.64 -14.91
N LEU A 239 -13.52 -41.61 -13.68
CA LEU A 239 -12.80 -42.18 -12.53
C LEU A 239 -13.14 -43.64 -12.20
N GLU A 240 -14.08 -44.27 -12.89
CA GLU A 240 -14.41 -45.71 -12.73
C GLU A 240 -13.67 -46.62 -13.73
N ARG A 241 -12.67 -46.12 -14.45
CA ARG A 241 -11.89 -46.87 -15.44
C ARG A 241 -10.40 -47.01 -15.11
N LEU A 242 -10.03 -46.85 -13.85
CA LEU A 242 -8.66 -47.20 -13.41
C LEU A 242 -8.68 -48.24 -12.31
#